data_407bbc7034210d4e1afbb27565480b9b
#
_entry.id   407bbc7034210d4e1afbb27565480b9b
#
_cell.length_a   1.000
_cell.length_b   1.000
_cell.length_c   1.000
_cell.angle_alpha   90.00
_cell.angle_beta   90.00
_cell.angle_gamma   90.00
#
_symmetry.space_group_name_H-M   'P 1'
#
loop_
_entity.id
_entity.type
_entity.pdbx_description
1 polymer ?
#
loop_
_entity_poly.entity_id
_entity_poly.type
_entity_poly.pdbx_seq_one_letter_code
_entity_poly.pdbx_strand_id
1 'polypeptide(L)'
;MSQSQSNLQSTVLDSDAQQVGSLYGKALLGAAGGDVDQVVDQLNSIVRDCLSKQPALEQILSSPRVNQVDKEQLIDRIFGGRVHSTLLNFLKVLCRRGRIGWLRGIQVSAQELREQQLGLVRATVRTALPLDEQQRQAIAQRLGQTLGHQVVLDEQVDPSLLGGIMIRVGDQVYDGSVEGKMSALRSAVNQGIQKAVRDRFATLLTS
;
A
#
# COMPACT_ATOMS: atom_id res chain seq x y z
N MET A 1 -19.06 -15.38 19.96
CA MET A 1 -19.84 -14.63 18.95
C MET A 1 -19.39 -13.18 18.74
N SER A 2 -18.42 -12.65 19.50
CA SER A 2 -18.01 -11.22 19.42
C SER A 2 -16.86 -10.89 18.44
N GLN A 3 -16.15 -11.87 17.91
CA GLN A 3 -15.00 -11.61 17.00
C GLN A 3 -15.40 -11.40 15.53
N SER A 4 -16.56 -11.89 15.11
CA SER A 4 -17.01 -11.74 13.71
C SER A 4 -17.57 -10.35 13.40
N GLN A 5 -18.06 -9.62 14.40
CA GLN A 5 -18.62 -8.27 14.19
C GLN A 5 -17.54 -7.19 14.10
N SER A 6 -16.39 -7.35 14.78
CA SER A 6 -15.28 -6.41 14.71
C SER A 6 -14.58 -6.43 13.34
N ASN A 7 -14.54 -7.60 12.71
CA ASN A 7 -13.90 -7.75 11.38
C ASN A 7 -14.74 -7.15 10.24
N LEU A 8 -16.06 -7.18 10.34
CA LEU A 8 -16.96 -6.57 9.35
C LEU A 8 -16.94 -5.04 9.41
N GLN A 9 -16.84 -4.46 10.61
CA GLN A 9 -16.78 -3.01 10.79
C GLN A 9 -15.45 -2.42 10.31
N SER A 10 -14.31 -3.09 10.52
CA SER A 10 -13.02 -2.66 9.99
C SER A 10 -13.00 -2.68 8.44
N THR A 11 -13.58 -3.70 7.82
CA THR A 11 -13.62 -3.83 6.35
C THR A 11 -14.48 -2.76 5.68
N VAL A 12 -15.61 -2.37 6.28
CA VAL A 12 -16.49 -1.33 5.73
C VAL A 12 -15.85 0.06 5.87
N LEU A 13 -15.24 0.36 7.02
CA LEU A 13 -14.52 1.62 7.24
C LEU A 13 -13.30 1.75 6.31
N ASP A 14 -12.62 0.66 6.01
CA ASP A 14 -11.50 0.65 5.05
C ASP A 14 -11.97 0.91 3.61
N SER A 15 -13.13 0.37 3.21
CA SER A 15 -13.68 0.61 1.87
C SER A 15 -14.11 2.07 1.66
N ASP A 16 -14.75 2.68 2.67
CA ASP A 16 -15.14 4.10 2.63
C ASP A 16 -13.89 4.99 2.61
N ALA A 17 -12.85 4.65 3.38
CA ALA A 17 -11.58 5.36 3.37
C ALA A 17 -10.90 5.31 2.00
N GLN A 18 -10.89 4.16 1.35
CA GLN A 18 -10.33 4.00 0.01
C GLN A 18 -11.10 4.77 -1.05
N GLN A 19 -12.45 4.75 -1.00
CA GLN A 19 -13.28 5.51 -1.94
C GLN A 19 -13.07 7.02 -1.79
N VAL A 20 -13.08 7.53 -0.56
CA VAL A 20 -12.80 8.95 -0.28
C VAL A 20 -11.38 9.30 -0.70
N GLY A 21 -10.38 8.45 -0.38
CA GLY A 21 -9.00 8.62 -0.79
C GLY A 21 -8.85 8.73 -2.31
N SER A 22 -9.45 7.83 -3.05
CA SER A 22 -9.43 7.81 -4.52
C SER A 22 -10.11 9.03 -5.13
N LEU A 23 -11.28 9.44 -4.60
CA LEU A 23 -12.01 10.61 -5.09
C LEU A 23 -11.20 11.90 -4.92
N TYR A 24 -10.67 12.14 -3.72
CA TYR A 24 -9.88 13.34 -3.42
C TYR A 24 -8.48 13.27 -4.07
N GLY A 25 -7.89 12.08 -4.19
CA GLY A 25 -6.65 11.87 -4.94
C GLY A 25 -6.79 12.26 -6.40
N LYS A 26 -7.84 11.79 -7.09
CA LYS A 26 -8.16 12.18 -8.47
C LYS A 26 -8.39 13.68 -8.61
N ALA A 27 -9.11 14.29 -7.66
CA ALA A 27 -9.37 15.73 -7.67
C ALA A 27 -8.08 16.54 -7.51
N LEU A 28 -7.16 16.11 -6.64
CA LEU A 28 -5.85 16.74 -6.45
C LEU A 28 -4.99 16.66 -7.71
N LEU A 29 -4.87 15.47 -8.31
CA LEU A 29 -4.09 15.26 -9.54
C LEU A 29 -4.68 16.07 -10.70
N GLY A 30 -6.01 16.11 -10.84
CA GLY A 30 -6.68 16.92 -11.86
C GLY A 30 -6.46 18.43 -11.67
N ALA A 31 -6.43 18.92 -10.42
CA ALA A 31 -6.18 20.32 -10.11
C ALA A 31 -4.70 20.72 -10.24
N ALA A 32 -3.78 19.79 -10.09
CA ALA A 32 -2.33 20.04 -10.19
C ALA A 32 -1.87 20.25 -11.64
N GLY A 33 -2.59 19.72 -12.64
CA GLY A 33 -2.26 19.91 -14.07
C GLY A 33 -0.86 19.43 -14.41
N GLY A 34 0.04 20.36 -14.81
CA GLY A 34 1.43 20.03 -15.14
C GLY A 34 2.33 19.77 -13.93
N ASP A 35 1.94 20.23 -12.73
CA ASP A 35 2.78 20.23 -11.53
C ASP A 35 2.46 19.04 -10.60
N VAL A 36 1.90 17.94 -11.16
CA VAL A 36 1.44 16.78 -10.39
C VAL A 36 2.57 16.18 -9.53
N ASP A 37 3.78 16.04 -10.08
CA ASP A 37 4.91 15.43 -9.37
C ASP A 37 5.27 16.27 -8.13
N GLN A 38 5.40 17.58 -8.31
CA GLN A 38 5.71 18.49 -7.21
C GLN A 38 4.63 18.46 -6.12
N VAL A 39 3.36 18.45 -6.52
CA VAL A 39 2.23 18.43 -5.59
C VAL A 39 2.16 17.12 -4.79
N VAL A 40 2.40 15.98 -5.44
CA VAL A 40 2.41 14.66 -4.80
C VAL A 40 3.60 14.53 -3.86
N ASP A 41 4.80 14.97 -4.26
CA ASP A 41 6.00 14.94 -3.42
C ASP A 41 5.85 15.82 -2.18
N GLN A 42 5.26 17.00 -2.33
CA GLN A 42 4.96 17.88 -1.20
C GLN A 42 3.91 17.26 -0.27
N LEU A 43 2.87 16.63 -0.80
CA LEU A 43 1.89 15.91 0.01
C LEU A 43 2.53 14.77 0.80
N ASN A 44 3.41 13.99 0.16
CA ASN A 44 4.18 12.93 0.80
C ASN A 44 5.04 13.48 1.95
N SER A 45 5.71 14.62 1.73
CA SER A 45 6.53 15.30 2.75
C SER A 45 5.68 15.80 3.91
N ILE A 46 4.51 16.38 3.66
CA ILE A 46 3.58 16.81 4.71
C ILE A 46 3.16 15.63 5.59
N VAL A 47 2.76 14.52 5.00
CA VAL A 47 2.32 13.34 5.76
C VAL A 47 3.47 12.71 6.52
N ARG A 48 4.62 12.49 5.88
CA ARG A 48 5.77 11.79 6.47
C ARG A 48 6.53 12.65 7.47
N ASP A 49 6.78 13.92 7.14
CA ASP A 49 7.68 14.76 7.91
C ASP A 49 6.96 15.68 8.90
N CYS A 50 5.74 16.14 8.56
CA CYS A 50 4.97 16.99 9.46
C CYS A 50 4.04 16.18 10.36
N LEU A 51 3.12 15.40 9.78
CA LEU A 51 2.10 14.71 10.57
C LEU A 51 2.66 13.52 11.37
N SER A 52 3.56 12.74 10.80
CA SER A 52 4.14 11.58 11.51
C SER A 52 5.09 11.98 12.63
N LYS A 53 5.78 13.12 12.51
CA LYS A 53 6.68 13.64 13.55
C LYS A 53 5.96 14.49 14.60
N GLN A 54 4.79 15.01 14.29
CA GLN A 54 4.00 15.88 15.17
C GLN A 54 2.54 15.40 15.28
N PRO A 55 2.28 14.34 16.06
CA PRO A 55 0.93 13.78 16.23
C PRO A 55 -0.08 14.81 16.76
N ALA A 56 0.36 15.79 17.54
CA ALA A 56 -0.48 16.87 18.06
C ALA A 56 -1.10 17.71 16.93
N LEU A 57 -0.34 17.96 15.85
CA LEU A 57 -0.85 18.69 14.69
C LEU A 57 -1.97 17.89 13.99
N GLU A 58 -1.77 16.61 13.80
CA GLU A 58 -2.78 15.73 13.21
C GLU A 58 -4.05 15.69 14.07
N GLN A 59 -3.92 15.59 15.39
CA GLN A 59 -5.04 15.61 16.31
C GLN A 59 -5.81 16.94 16.27
N ILE A 60 -5.12 18.07 16.22
CA ILE A 60 -5.77 19.40 16.14
C ILE A 60 -6.55 19.52 14.81
N LEU A 61 -5.92 19.15 13.69
CA LEU A 61 -6.55 19.25 12.38
C LEU A 61 -7.75 18.31 12.23
N SER A 62 -7.69 17.10 12.78
CA SER A 62 -8.78 16.11 12.72
C SER A 62 -9.87 16.32 13.77
N SER A 63 -9.59 17.07 14.85
CA SER A 63 -10.53 17.27 15.94
C SER A 63 -11.78 18.05 15.50
N PRO A 64 -12.99 17.55 15.75
CA PRO A 64 -14.22 18.29 15.48
C PRO A 64 -14.44 19.49 16.43
N ARG A 65 -13.70 19.56 17.54
CA ARG A 65 -13.81 20.62 18.54
C ARG A 65 -13.10 21.92 18.13
N VAL A 66 -12.15 21.85 17.20
CA VAL A 66 -11.44 23.02 16.68
C VAL A 66 -12.22 23.62 15.55
N ASN A 67 -12.44 24.95 15.60
CA ASN A 67 -13.19 25.66 14.58
C ASN A 67 -12.48 25.55 13.20
N GLN A 68 -13.28 25.55 12.15
CA GLN A 68 -12.79 25.45 10.78
C GLN A 68 -11.86 26.62 10.41
N VAL A 69 -12.22 27.85 10.83
CA VAL A 69 -11.42 29.06 10.56
C VAL A 69 -10.04 28.95 11.20
N ASP A 70 -9.98 28.44 12.44
CA ASP A 70 -8.71 28.26 13.16
C ASP A 70 -7.81 27.22 12.48
N LYS A 71 -8.41 26.15 11.95
CA LYS A 71 -7.69 25.14 11.18
C LYS A 71 -7.12 25.71 9.87
N GLU A 72 -7.91 26.51 9.16
CA GLU A 72 -7.44 27.16 7.91
C GLU A 72 -6.30 28.13 8.19
N GLN A 73 -6.42 28.95 9.26
CA GLN A 73 -5.33 29.85 9.67
C GLN A 73 -4.06 29.08 10.07
N LEU A 74 -4.21 27.95 10.75
CA LEU A 74 -3.10 27.09 11.12
C LEU A 74 -2.40 26.53 9.86
N ILE A 75 -3.17 26.06 8.88
CA ILE A 75 -2.65 25.59 7.59
C ILE A 75 -1.90 26.71 6.86
N ASP A 76 -2.46 27.93 6.79
CA ASP A 76 -1.78 29.06 6.18
C ASP A 76 -0.48 29.43 6.89
N ARG A 77 -0.46 29.39 8.22
CA ARG A 77 0.73 29.72 9.02
C ARG A 77 1.85 28.70 8.83
N ILE A 78 1.50 27.39 8.73
CA ILE A 78 2.50 26.31 8.64
C ILE A 78 2.97 26.13 7.19
N PHE A 79 2.04 26.12 6.22
CA PHE A 79 2.29 25.72 4.84
C PHE A 79 2.27 26.87 3.85
N GLY A 80 1.74 28.07 4.23
CA GLY A 80 1.67 29.23 3.37
C GLY A 80 3.04 29.65 2.84
N GLY A 81 3.13 29.79 1.51
CA GLY A 81 4.37 30.14 0.81
C GLY A 81 5.46 29.05 0.78
N ARG A 82 5.19 27.87 1.38
CA ARG A 82 6.14 26.74 1.43
C ARG A 82 5.73 25.57 0.54
N VAL A 83 4.47 25.49 0.18
CA VAL A 83 3.91 24.44 -0.66
C VAL A 83 3.24 25.06 -1.88
N HIS A 84 3.03 24.25 -2.90
CA HIS A 84 2.32 24.66 -4.10
C HIS A 84 0.90 25.17 -3.76
N SER A 85 0.45 26.22 -4.42
CA SER A 85 -0.83 26.88 -4.17
C SER A 85 -2.03 25.92 -4.29
N THR A 86 -1.97 25.01 -5.26
CA THR A 86 -2.99 23.95 -5.43
C THR A 86 -3.07 23.05 -4.20
N LEU A 87 -1.92 22.63 -3.63
CA LEU A 87 -1.89 21.79 -2.44
C LEU A 87 -2.41 22.55 -1.21
N LEU A 88 -2.02 23.82 -1.04
CA LEU A 88 -2.52 24.66 0.05
C LEU A 88 -4.04 24.80 0.00
N ASN A 89 -4.57 25.11 -1.17
CA ASN A 89 -6.02 25.21 -1.38
C ASN A 89 -6.74 23.88 -1.14
N PHE A 90 -6.14 22.78 -1.57
CA PHE A 90 -6.66 21.44 -1.34
C PHE A 90 -6.77 21.11 0.14
N LEU A 91 -5.73 21.39 0.95
CA LEU A 91 -5.77 21.20 2.41
C LEU A 91 -6.89 22.01 3.07
N LYS A 92 -7.10 23.26 2.64
CA LYS A 92 -8.22 24.09 3.11
C LYS A 92 -9.59 23.50 2.72
N VAL A 93 -9.74 22.98 1.50
CA VAL A 93 -10.96 22.29 1.07
C VAL A 93 -11.22 21.05 1.92
N LEU A 94 -10.20 20.26 2.25
CA LEU A 94 -10.34 19.11 3.15
C LEU A 94 -10.80 19.54 4.55
N CYS A 95 -10.29 20.65 5.07
CA CYS A 95 -10.76 21.22 6.34
C CYS A 95 -12.22 21.63 6.27
N ARG A 96 -12.63 22.36 5.22
CA ARG A 96 -14.03 22.81 5.00
C ARG A 96 -14.99 21.63 4.91
N ARG A 97 -14.55 20.53 4.34
CA ARG A 97 -15.34 19.30 4.20
C ARG A 97 -15.24 18.36 5.41
N GLY A 98 -14.47 18.72 6.45
CA GLY A 98 -14.27 17.86 7.62
C GLY A 98 -13.53 16.55 7.28
N ARG A 99 -12.73 16.55 6.21
CA ARG A 99 -12.06 15.35 5.66
C ARG A 99 -10.54 15.35 5.85
N ILE A 100 -10.00 16.30 6.61
CA ILE A 100 -8.56 16.42 6.82
C ILE A 100 -7.96 15.20 7.56
N GLY A 101 -8.75 14.54 8.41
CA GLY A 101 -8.32 13.28 9.07
C GLY A 101 -8.06 12.11 8.11
N TRP A 102 -8.54 12.22 6.86
CA TRP A 102 -8.33 11.21 5.82
C TRP A 102 -7.08 11.47 4.97
N LEU A 103 -6.28 12.48 5.33
CA LEU A 103 -5.15 12.95 4.52
C LEU A 103 -4.14 11.83 4.23
N ARG A 104 -3.90 10.90 5.17
CA ARG A 104 -3.04 9.73 4.94
C ARG A 104 -3.58 8.81 3.84
N GLY A 105 -4.87 8.49 3.90
CA GLY A 105 -5.51 7.66 2.87
C GLY A 105 -5.53 8.35 1.50
N ILE A 106 -5.76 9.68 1.48
CA ILE A 106 -5.73 10.49 0.26
C ILE A 106 -4.31 10.51 -0.33
N GLN A 107 -3.28 10.63 0.51
CA GLN A 107 -1.88 10.60 0.08
C GLN A 107 -1.52 9.26 -0.59
N VAL A 108 -1.89 8.14 0.03
CA VAL A 108 -1.66 6.80 -0.55
C VAL A 108 -2.36 6.67 -1.91
N SER A 109 -3.65 7.03 -1.97
CA SER A 109 -4.42 6.96 -3.22
C SER A 109 -3.89 7.90 -4.31
N ALA A 110 -3.45 9.12 -3.96
CA ALA A 110 -2.86 10.05 -4.91
C ALA A 110 -1.54 9.51 -5.48
N GLN A 111 -0.72 8.90 -4.63
CA GLN A 111 0.52 8.26 -5.04
C GLN A 111 0.27 7.08 -6.00
N GLU A 112 -0.66 6.20 -5.66
CA GLU A 112 -1.05 5.06 -6.50
C GLU A 112 -1.59 5.51 -7.87
N LEU A 113 -2.48 6.49 -7.88
CA LEU A 113 -3.01 7.07 -9.12
C LEU A 113 -1.93 7.70 -9.98
N ARG A 114 -0.96 8.38 -9.36
CA ARG A 114 0.18 8.96 -10.06
C ARG A 114 1.06 7.88 -10.68
N GLU A 115 1.38 6.82 -9.94
CA GLU A 115 2.12 5.66 -10.43
C GLU A 115 1.41 5.00 -11.62
N GLN A 116 0.09 4.81 -11.52
CA GLN A 116 -0.73 4.29 -12.63
C GLN A 116 -0.66 5.18 -13.87
N GLN A 117 -0.72 6.53 -13.72
CA GLN A 117 -0.58 7.46 -14.84
C GLN A 117 0.79 7.38 -15.53
N LEU A 118 1.84 7.08 -14.75
CA LEU A 118 3.19 6.87 -15.26
C LEU A 118 3.43 5.47 -15.82
N GLY A 119 2.43 4.59 -15.76
CA GLY A 119 2.58 3.18 -16.12
C GLY A 119 3.52 2.41 -15.19
N LEU A 120 3.69 2.91 -13.95
CA LEU A 120 4.48 2.25 -12.92
C LEU A 120 3.63 1.24 -12.16
N VAL A 121 4.20 0.08 -11.86
CA VAL A 121 3.56 -0.95 -11.04
C VAL A 121 4.34 -1.08 -9.73
N ARG A 122 3.65 -0.92 -8.61
CA ARG A 122 4.25 -1.12 -7.29
C ARG A 122 4.25 -2.60 -6.92
N ALA A 123 5.42 -3.12 -6.57
CA ALA A 123 5.60 -4.48 -6.06
C ALA A 123 6.14 -4.42 -4.63
N THR A 124 5.39 -4.95 -3.68
CA THR A 124 5.88 -5.14 -2.31
C THR A 124 6.72 -6.41 -2.26
N VAL A 125 7.95 -6.28 -1.84
CA VAL A 125 8.93 -7.36 -1.75
C VAL A 125 9.26 -7.62 -0.29
N ARG A 126 8.90 -8.80 0.22
CA ARG A 126 9.26 -9.22 1.59
C ARG A 126 10.42 -10.20 1.53
N THR A 127 11.45 -9.94 2.33
CA THR A 127 12.69 -10.75 2.40
C THR A 127 13.11 -10.94 3.86
N ALA A 128 13.82 -12.03 4.14
CA ALA A 128 14.37 -12.29 5.48
C ALA A 128 15.51 -11.33 5.85
N LEU A 129 16.25 -10.85 4.86
CA LEU A 129 17.40 -9.94 5.00
C LEU A 129 17.24 -8.77 4.01
N PRO A 130 17.82 -7.60 4.32
CA PRO A 130 17.82 -6.47 3.39
C PRO A 130 18.45 -6.84 2.05
N LEU A 131 17.85 -6.38 0.96
CA LEU A 131 18.39 -6.56 -0.39
C LEU A 131 19.52 -5.57 -0.65
N ASP A 132 20.55 -6.03 -1.33
CA ASP A 132 21.56 -5.13 -1.89
C ASP A 132 21.02 -4.43 -3.16
N GLU A 133 21.75 -3.41 -3.63
CA GLU A 133 21.31 -2.60 -4.77
C GLU A 133 21.24 -3.43 -6.07
N GLN A 134 22.17 -4.39 -6.25
CA GLN A 134 22.19 -5.27 -7.42
C GLN A 134 20.99 -6.23 -7.43
N GLN A 135 20.66 -6.79 -6.29
CA GLN A 135 19.50 -7.66 -6.11
C GLN A 135 18.20 -6.89 -6.36
N ARG A 136 18.09 -5.68 -5.82
CA ARG A 136 16.93 -4.79 -6.02
C ARG A 136 16.72 -4.50 -7.50
N GLN A 137 17.77 -4.10 -8.21
CA GLN A 137 17.70 -3.81 -9.65
C GLN A 137 17.36 -5.07 -10.47
N ALA A 138 17.95 -6.22 -10.15
CA ALA A 138 17.69 -7.48 -10.84
C ALA A 138 16.21 -7.92 -10.68
N ILE A 139 15.65 -7.77 -9.48
CA ILE A 139 14.24 -8.08 -9.20
C ILE A 139 13.32 -7.12 -9.97
N ALA A 140 13.59 -5.80 -9.90
CA ALA A 140 12.82 -4.80 -10.62
C ALA A 140 12.81 -5.04 -12.13
N GLN A 141 13.98 -5.36 -12.71
CA GLN A 141 14.11 -5.65 -14.13
C GLN A 141 13.35 -6.90 -14.55
N ARG A 142 13.47 -8.00 -13.80
CA ARG A 142 12.74 -9.25 -14.09
C ARG A 142 11.24 -9.08 -13.99
N LEU A 143 10.77 -8.41 -12.95
CA LEU A 143 9.35 -8.10 -12.79
C LEU A 143 8.87 -7.18 -13.91
N GLY A 144 9.64 -6.16 -14.28
CA GLY A 144 9.33 -5.27 -15.39
C GLY A 144 9.17 -6.00 -16.72
N GLN A 145 10.07 -6.94 -17.02
CA GLN A 145 9.99 -7.79 -18.22
C GLN A 145 8.75 -8.69 -18.21
N THR A 146 8.38 -9.24 -17.05
CA THR A 146 7.24 -10.14 -16.92
C THR A 146 5.91 -9.38 -16.98
N LEU A 147 5.84 -8.19 -16.39
CA LEU A 147 4.61 -7.40 -16.29
C LEU A 147 4.42 -6.43 -17.47
N GLY A 148 5.46 -6.18 -18.26
CA GLY A 148 5.44 -5.19 -19.35
C GLY A 148 5.40 -3.73 -18.89
N HIS A 149 5.70 -3.47 -17.62
CA HIS A 149 5.65 -2.16 -16.97
C HIS A 149 6.92 -1.88 -16.18
N GLN A 150 7.23 -0.61 -15.93
CA GLN A 150 8.26 -0.27 -14.95
C GLN A 150 7.77 -0.60 -13.53
N VAL A 151 8.64 -1.23 -12.73
CA VAL A 151 8.29 -1.69 -11.38
C VAL A 151 9.03 -0.87 -10.33
N VAL A 152 8.27 -0.34 -9.37
CA VAL A 152 8.80 0.28 -8.16
C VAL A 152 8.72 -0.74 -7.04
N LEU A 153 9.86 -1.07 -6.42
CA LEU A 153 9.93 -2.02 -5.31
C LEU A 153 9.71 -1.29 -3.97
N ASP A 154 8.78 -1.83 -3.19
CA ASP A 154 8.57 -1.49 -1.77
C ASP A 154 9.11 -2.64 -0.93
N GLU A 155 10.30 -2.45 -0.35
CA GLU A 155 11.02 -3.49 0.37
C GLU A 155 10.58 -3.54 1.83
N GLN A 156 10.23 -4.73 2.30
CA GLN A 156 9.90 -5.02 3.68
C GLN A 156 10.75 -6.17 4.19
N VAL A 157 11.59 -5.89 5.19
CA VAL A 157 12.38 -6.92 5.85
C VAL A 157 11.51 -7.60 6.90
N ASP A 158 11.29 -8.89 6.75
CA ASP A 158 10.51 -9.71 7.66
C ASP A 158 11.37 -10.86 8.23
N PRO A 159 11.88 -10.69 9.46
CA PRO A 159 12.73 -11.72 10.09
C PRO A 159 11.99 -13.04 10.38
N SER A 160 10.66 -13.08 10.27
CA SER A 160 9.89 -14.31 10.44
C SER A 160 9.99 -15.25 9.25
N LEU A 161 10.40 -14.74 8.07
CA LEU A 161 10.68 -15.58 6.91
C LEU A 161 11.95 -16.39 7.14
N LEU A 162 11.87 -17.71 6.98
CA LEU A 162 13.02 -18.62 7.05
C LEU A 162 14.05 -18.37 5.94
N GLY A 163 13.67 -17.65 4.88
CA GLY A 163 14.50 -17.30 3.73
C GLY A 163 13.69 -17.25 2.44
N GLY A 164 14.34 -16.77 1.38
CA GLY A 164 13.68 -16.56 0.09
C GLY A 164 13.04 -15.19 -0.04
N ILE A 165 12.13 -15.08 -1.00
CA ILE A 165 11.49 -13.82 -1.36
C ILE A 165 9.99 -14.04 -1.58
N MET A 166 9.17 -13.14 -1.07
CA MET A 166 7.76 -13.07 -1.36
C MET A 166 7.47 -11.73 -2.05
N ILE A 167 6.84 -11.76 -3.21
CA ILE A 167 6.55 -10.58 -4.02
C ILE A 167 5.03 -10.47 -4.17
N ARG A 168 4.50 -9.29 -3.84
CA ARG A 168 3.09 -8.97 -4.05
C ARG A 168 2.97 -7.83 -5.05
N VAL A 169 2.17 -8.06 -6.09
CA VAL A 169 1.84 -7.06 -7.12
C VAL A 169 0.32 -6.95 -7.20
N GLY A 170 -0.24 -5.89 -6.65
CA GLY A 170 -1.69 -5.77 -6.49
C GLY A 170 -2.26 -6.93 -5.68
N ASP A 171 -3.17 -7.70 -6.29
CA ASP A 171 -3.81 -8.87 -5.66
C ASP A 171 -3.03 -10.18 -5.89
N GLN A 172 -2.00 -10.16 -6.72
CA GLN A 172 -1.19 -11.35 -7.01
C GLN A 172 -0.01 -11.47 -6.07
N VAL A 173 0.19 -12.69 -5.52
CA VAL A 173 1.31 -13.01 -4.64
C VAL A 173 2.15 -14.10 -5.29
N TYR A 174 3.43 -13.82 -5.44
CA TYR A 174 4.45 -14.76 -5.91
C TYR A 174 5.30 -15.18 -4.71
N ASP A 175 5.06 -16.39 -4.22
CA ASP A 175 5.75 -16.94 -3.05
C ASP A 175 6.95 -17.77 -3.51
N GLY A 176 8.14 -17.20 -3.37
CA GLY A 176 9.44 -17.86 -3.56
C GLY A 176 10.13 -18.18 -2.23
N SER A 177 9.41 -18.14 -1.10
CA SER A 177 9.96 -18.46 0.21
C SER A 177 10.39 -19.93 0.34
N VAL A 178 11.34 -20.18 1.21
CA VAL A 178 11.78 -21.55 1.54
C VAL A 178 10.62 -22.34 2.16
N GLU A 179 9.81 -21.69 2.98
CA GLU A 179 8.64 -22.29 3.63
C GLU A 179 7.56 -22.70 2.62
N GLY A 180 7.25 -21.85 1.65
CA GLY A 180 6.33 -22.17 0.55
C GLY A 180 6.82 -23.35 -0.28
N LYS A 181 8.12 -23.39 -0.61
CA LYS A 181 8.73 -24.53 -1.33
C LYS A 181 8.67 -25.82 -0.51
N MET A 182 8.95 -25.77 0.79
CA MET A 182 8.85 -26.94 1.68
C MET A 182 7.41 -27.42 1.83
N SER A 183 6.45 -26.52 1.92
CA SER A 183 5.03 -26.86 1.98
C SER A 183 4.54 -27.52 0.69
N ALA A 184 4.95 -26.99 -0.47
CA ALA A 184 4.66 -27.59 -1.77
C ALA A 184 5.28 -29.00 -1.90
N LEU A 185 6.53 -29.18 -1.44
CA LEU A 185 7.20 -30.48 -1.44
C LEU A 185 6.47 -31.48 -0.53
N ARG A 186 6.09 -31.07 0.69
CA ARG A 186 5.28 -31.90 1.59
C ARG A 186 3.97 -32.35 0.95
N SER A 187 3.28 -31.42 0.30
CA SER A 187 2.02 -31.75 -0.38
C SER A 187 2.23 -32.71 -1.54
N ALA A 188 3.27 -32.53 -2.33
CA ALA A 188 3.61 -33.42 -3.44
C ALA A 188 3.95 -34.84 -2.94
N VAL A 189 4.73 -34.96 -1.87
CA VAL A 189 5.06 -36.26 -1.24
C VAL A 189 3.81 -36.94 -0.73
N ASN A 190 2.95 -36.23 0.01
CA ASN A 190 1.71 -36.80 0.53
C ASN A 190 0.74 -37.25 -0.59
N GLN A 191 0.61 -36.49 -1.67
CA GLN A 191 -0.17 -36.88 -2.84
C GLN A 191 0.44 -38.12 -3.54
N GLY A 192 1.77 -38.17 -3.65
CA GLY A 192 2.47 -39.34 -4.19
C GLY A 192 2.25 -40.62 -3.39
N ILE A 193 2.31 -40.51 -2.05
CA ILE A 193 2.03 -41.64 -1.15
C ILE A 193 0.57 -42.09 -1.27
N GLN A 194 -0.39 -41.16 -1.26
CA GLN A 194 -1.82 -41.49 -1.40
C GLN A 194 -2.10 -42.17 -2.75
N LYS A 195 -1.49 -41.70 -3.83
CA LYS A 195 -1.61 -42.32 -5.13
C LYS A 195 -1.04 -43.73 -5.15
N ALA A 196 0.17 -43.92 -4.65
CA ALA A 196 0.82 -45.23 -4.60
C ALA A 196 0.04 -46.25 -3.73
N VAL A 197 -0.52 -45.81 -2.59
CA VAL A 197 -1.40 -46.64 -1.75
C VAL A 197 -2.67 -47.02 -2.51
N ARG A 198 -3.33 -46.07 -3.18
CA ARG A 198 -4.55 -46.33 -3.95
C ARG A 198 -4.31 -47.32 -5.10
N ASP A 199 -3.23 -47.11 -5.85
CA ASP A 199 -2.85 -47.99 -6.99
C ASP A 199 -2.54 -49.41 -6.49
N ARG A 200 -1.89 -49.55 -5.33
CA ARG A 200 -1.60 -50.85 -4.72
C ARG A 200 -2.85 -51.56 -4.20
N PHE A 201 -3.84 -50.82 -3.61
CA PHE A 201 -5.13 -51.36 -3.22
C PHE A 201 -5.94 -51.80 -4.43
N ALA A 202 -5.94 -51.03 -5.52
CA ALA A 202 -6.63 -51.38 -6.76
C ALA A 202 -6.12 -52.69 -7.36
N THR A 203 -4.81 -52.88 -7.35
CA THR A 203 -4.14 -54.12 -7.84
C THR A 203 -4.53 -55.34 -6.98
N LEU A 204 -4.67 -55.16 -5.63
CA LEU A 204 -5.04 -56.27 -4.73
C LEU A 204 -6.53 -56.67 -4.81
N LEU A 205 -7.38 -55.79 -5.32
CA LEU A 205 -8.81 -56.06 -5.49
C LEU A 205 -9.16 -56.71 -6.84
N THR A 206 -8.22 -56.71 -7.77
CA THR A 206 -8.38 -57.29 -9.12
C THR A 206 -7.61 -58.61 -9.32
N SER A 207 -6.97 -59.11 -8.25
CA SER A 207 -6.36 -60.46 -8.16
C SER A 207 -7.24 -61.39 -7.34
#